data_8499b29dfd54ad7fca46dcdff52795cb
#
_entry.id   8499b29dfd54ad7fca46dcdff52795cb
#
_cell.length_a   1.000
_cell.length_b   1.000
_cell.length_c   1.000
_cell.angle_alpha   90.00
_cell.angle_beta   90.00
_cell.angle_gamma   90.00
#
_symmetry.space_group_name_H-M   'P 1'
#
loop_
_entity.id
_entity.type
_entity.pdbx_description
1 polymer ?
#
loop_
_entity_poly.entity_id
_entity_poly.type
_entity_poly.pdbx_seq_one_letter_code
_entity_poly.pdbx_strand_id
1 'polypeptide(L)'
;MTDEIRIRGLEAEEAAARLDELTEILADAVASGASVNFLAGFSRRDGRAFWQSQLPGFAGGSKQLIVAEDGSGLVGTVMLMFAHQPNAPHRGEIGKMLVHSRARRRGIGRRLLQAAEAAAQAAGRTLLMLDTETGSAGEHLYRNCGWIEFGQVPGHSFTTDGRIGRTTFFYKQLAELIPLRPSAPA
;
A
#
# COMPACT_ATOMS: atom_id res chain seq x y z
N MET A 1 6.23 -18.06 -23.11
CA MET A 1 7.20 -17.15 -22.44
C MET A 1 6.50 -16.65 -21.20
N THR A 2 6.98 -17.02 -19.99
CA THR A 2 6.47 -16.46 -18.75
C THR A 2 6.94 -14.99 -18.68
N ASP A 3 6.01 -14.06 -18.82
CA ASP A 3 6.30 -12.64 -18.64
C ASP A 3 6.94 -12.42 -17.28
N GLU A 4 8.21 -12.00 -17.29
CA GLU A 4 8.97 -11.75 -16.08
C GLU A 4 8.37 -10.56 -15.34
N ILE A 5 8.00 -10.77 -14.07
CA ILE A 5 7.50 -9.68 -13.23
C ILE A 5 8.67 -8.87 -12.70
N ARG A 6 8.68 -7.58 -12.95
CA ARG A 6 9.62 -6.61 -12.38
C ARG A 6 8.95 -5.83 -11.25
N ILE A 7 9.66 -5.69 -10.11
CA ILE A 7 9.22 -4.83 -8.99
C ILE A 7 10.18 -3.67 -8.89
N ARG A 8 9.67 -2.44 -8.82
CA ARG A 8 10.48 -1.22 -8.71
C ARG A 8 9.71 -0.04 -8.13
N GLY A 9 10.44 0.96 -7.68
CA GLY A 9 9.86 2.28 -7.39
C GLY A 9 9.37 2.98 -8.66
N LEU A 10 8.37 3.82 -8.50
CA LEU A 10 7.80 4.65 -9.56
C LEU A 10 7.88 6.13 -9.11
N GLU A 11 8.67 6.92 -9.83
CA GLU A 11 8.83 8.34 -9.53
C GLU A 11 7.57 9.13 -9.90
N ALA A 12 7.41 10.32 -9.32
CA ALA A 12 6.20 11.13 -9.46
C ALA A 12 5.85 11.47 -10.92
N GLU A 13 6.85 11.80 -11.74
CA GLU A 13 6.65 12.12 -13.16
C GLU A 13 6.19 10.89 -13.95
N GLU A 14 6.81 9.74 -13.69
CA GLU A 14 6.40 8.49 -14.32
C GLU A 14 5.02 8.04 -13.85
N ALA A 15 4.70 8.21 -12.55
CA ALA A 15 3.37 7.93 -12.02
C ALA A 15 2.30 8.82 -12.70
N ALA A 16 2.62 10.09 -12.95
CA ALA A 16 1.73 11.00 -13.68
C ALA A 16 1.51 10.55 -15.14
N ALA A 17 2.55 10.04 -15.81
CA ALA A 17 2.45 9.52 -17.17
C ALA A 17 1.65 8.19 -17.24
N ARG A 18 1.61 7.43 -16.15
CA ARG A 18 0.97 6.09 -16.08
C ARG A 18 -0.34 6.06 -15.27
N LEU A 19 -0.99 7.21 -15.11
CA LEU A 19 -2.25 7.33 -14.34
C LEU A 19 -3.35 6.39 -14.82
N ASP A 20 -3.42 6.09 -16.11
CA ASP A 20 -4.46 5.21 -16.65
C ASP A 20 -4.25 3.77 -16.23
N GLU A 21 -3.01 3.28 -16.19
CA GLU A 21 -2.67 1.94 -15.71
C GLU A 21 -2.89 1.82 -14.19
N LEU A 22 -2.47 2.82 -13.43
CA LEU A 22 -2.71 2.88 -11.98
C LEU A 22 -4.21 2.89 -11.68
N THR A 23 -4.97 3.66 -12.46
CA THR A 23 -6.44 3.72 -12.35
C THR A 23 -7.08 2.37 -12.66
N GLU A 24 -6.59 1.66 -13.68
CA GLU A 24 -7.08 0.33 -14.04
C GLU A 24 -6.91 -0.68 -12.91
N ILE A 25 -5.71 -0.73 -12.29
CA ILE A 25 -5.46 -1.62 -11.14
C ILE A 25 -6.41 -1.32 -9.99
N LEU A 26 -6.66 -0.03 -9.70
CA LEU A 26 -7.57 0.36 -8.64
C LEU A 26 -9.02 0.02 -8.97
N ALA A 27 -9.45 0.24 -10.20
CA ALA A 27 -10.80 -0.10 -10.68
C ALA A 27 -11.05 -1.61 -10.64
N ASP A 28 -10.09 -2.42 -11.10
CA ASP A 28 -10.15 -3.88 -11.03
C ASP A 28 -10.25 -4.36 -9.56
N ALA A 29 -9.50 -3.75 -8.65
CA ALA A 29 -9.55 -4.10 -7.24
C ALA A 29 -10.94 -3.81 -6.64
N VAL A 30 -11.52 -2.64 -6.90
CA VAL A 30 -12.88 -2.28 -6.43
C VAL A 30 -13.92 -3.19 -7.06
N ALA A 31 -13.86 -3.45 -8.36
CA ALA A 31 -14.76 -4.36 -9.07
C ALA A 31 -14.69 -5.80 -8.54
N SER A 32 -13.51 -6.20 -8.04
CA SER A 32 -13.29 -7.49 -7.38
C SER A 32 -13.73 -7.53 -5.91
N GLY A 33 -14.33 -6.46 -5.38
CA GLY A 33 -14.82 -6.36 -4.01
C GLY A 33 -13.77 -6.03 -2.96
N ALA A 34 -12.57 -5.58 -3.37
CA ALA A 34 -11.54 -5.19 -2.40
C ALA A 34 -11.96 -3.91 -1.65
N SER A 35 -11.88 -3.94 -0.33
CA SER A 35 -12.09 -2.76 0.52
C SER A 35 -10.83 -1.88 0.51
N VAL A 36 -10.84 -0.87 -0.34
CA VAL A 36 -9.69 0.03 -0.59
C VAL A 36 -10.09 1.50 -0.48
N ASN A 37 -11.04 1.78 0.42
CA ASN A 37 -11.62 3.09 0.71
C ASN A 37 -12.53 3.63 -0.42
N PHE A 38 -13.13 2.75 -1.22
CA PHE A 38 -14.10 3.09 -2.26
C PHE A 38 -15.32 2.18 -2.17
N LEU A 39 -16.49 2.73 -2.50
CA LEU A 39 -17.76 2.01 -2.56
C LEU A 39 -18.10 1.59 -3.99
N ALA A 40 -19.12 0.74 -4.12
CA ALA A 40 -19.74 0.43 -5.39
C ALA A 40 -20.18 1.72 -6.10
N GLY A 41 -20.03 1.76 -7.42
CA GLY A 41 -20.23 2.99 -8.20
C GLY A 41 -18.94 3.81 -8.45
N PHE A 42 -17.81 3.33 -7.91
CA PHE A 42 -16.49 3.88 -8.24
C PHE A 42 -16.27 3.94 -9.74
N SER A 43 -15.89 5.11 -10.24
CA SER A 43 -15.60 5.35 -11.64
C SER A 43 -14.10 5.46 -11.93
N ARG A 44 -13.71 5.28 -13.19
CA ARG A 44 -12.32 5.56 -13.62
C ARG A 44 -11.90 7.00 -13.34
N ARG A 45 -12.84 7.96 -13.38
CA ARG A 45 -12.58 9.36 -13.02
C ARG A 45 -12.17 9.49 -11.55
N ASP A 46 -12.85 8.77 -10.65
CA ASP A 46 -12.53 8.79 -9.21
C ASP A 46 -11.15 8.19 -8.95
N GLY A 47 -10.83 7.07 -9.63
CA GLY A 47 -9.52 6.43 -9.54
C GLY A 47 -8.40 7.33 -10.05
N ARG A 48 -8.61 7.99 -11.18
CA ARG A 48 -7.65 8.94 -11.72
C ARG A 48 -7.45 10.12 -10.77
N ALA A 49 -8.54 10.69 -10.25
CA ALA A 49 -8.49 11.78 -9.28
C ALA A 49 -7.75 11.36 -8.00
N PHE A 50 -7.99 10.16 -7.49
CA PHE A 50 -7.26 9.61 -6.35
C PHE A 50 -5.74 9.59 -6.64
N TRP A 51 -5.29 8.98 -7.74
CA TRP A 51 -3.87 8.89 -8.04
C TRP A 51 -3.24 10.26 -8.29
N GLN A 52 -3.94 11.16 -8.99
CA GLN A 52 -3.49 12.55 -9.15
C GLN A 52 -3.27 13.25 -7.81
N SER A 53 -4.14 13.03 -6.82
CA SER A 53 -3.99 13.61 -5.48
C SER A 53 -2.79 13.06 -4.70
N GLN A 54 -2.24 11.92 -5.10
CA GLN A 54 -1.05 11.34 -4.45
C GLN A 54 0.27 11.90 -5.02
N LEU A 55 0.29 12.42 -6.25
CA LEU A 55 1.51 12.87 -6.92
C LEU A 55 2.35 13.88 -6.12
N PRO A 56 1.76 14.90 -5.46
CA PRO A 56 2.54 15.80 -4.61
C PRO A 56 3.28 15.09 -3.48
N GLY A 57 2.68 14.03 -2.90
CA GLY A 57 3.31 13.23 -1.87
C GLY A 57 4.49 12.40 -2.39
N PHE A 58 4.40 11.91 -3.61
CA PHE A 58 5.52 11.22 -4.28
C PHE A 58 6.65 12.20 -4.60
N ALA A 59 6.34 13.35 -5.20
CA ALA A 59 7.32 14.38 -5.52
C ALA A 59 8.02 14.96 -4.28
N GLY A 60 7.26 15.15 -3.19
CA GLY A 60 7.78 15.69 -1.93
C GLY A 60 8.42 14.65 -1.00
N GLY A 61 8.51 13.39 -1.40
CA GLY A 61 9.16 12.32 -0.63
C GLY A 61 8.40 11.88 0.63
N SER A 62 7.18 12.35 0.87
CA SER A 62 6.35 11.91 2.00
C SER A 62 5.68 10.55 1.75
N LYS A 63 5.68 10.12 0.48
CA LYS A 63 5.17 8.82 0.03
C LYS A 63 6.09 8.24 -1.04
N GLN A 64 6.08 6.91 -1.14
CA GLN A 64 6.70 6.18 -2.24
C GLN A 64 5.69 5.24 -2.87
N LEU A 65 5.70 5.15 -4.19
CA LEU A 65 4.91 4.20 -4.96
C LEU A 65 5.84 3.11 -5.49
N ILE A 66 5.52 1.87 -5.18
CA ILE A 66 6.23 0.70 -5.69
C ILE A 66 5.25 -0.09 -6.54
N VAL A 67 5.68 -0.52 -7.71
CA VAL A 67 4.84 -1.18 -8.70
C VAL A 67 5.40 -2.53 -9.11
N ALA A 68 4.51 -3.40 -9.54
CA ALA A 68 4.81 -4.60 -10.31
C ALA A 68 4.41 -4.37 -11.75
N GLU A 69 5.28 -4.71 -12.68
CA GLU A 69 5.02 -4.63 -14.12
C GLU A 69 5.43 -5.92 -14.83
N ASP A 70 4.74 -6.24 -15.92
CA ASP A 70 5.07 -7.30 -16.86
C ASP A 70 5.11 -6.74 -18.29
N GLY A 71 5.30 -7.58 -19.29
CA GLY A 71 5.37 -7.16 -20.70
C GLY A 71 4.12 -6.43 -21.22
N SER A 72 3.02 -6.45 -20.48
CA SER A 72 1.76 -5.77 -20.84
C SER A 72 1.49 -4.51 -20.01
N GLY A 73 2.38 -4.11 -19.10
CA GLY A 73 2.29 -2.90 -18.27
C GLY A 73 2.17 -3.17 -16.78
N LEU A 74 1.62 -2.21 -16.02
CA LEU A 74 1.48 -2.34 -14.56
C LEU A 74 0.44 -3.40 -14.20
N VAL A 75 0.80 -4.22 -13.20
CA VAL A 75 -0.04 -5.32 -12.70
C VAL A 75 -0.24 -5.29 -11.19
N GLY A 76 0.43 -4.40 -10.50
CA GLY A 76 0.26 -4.25 -9.05
C GLY A 76 0.90 -3.00 -8.50
N THR A 77 0.45 -2.60 -7.33
CA THR A 77 0.93 -1.40 -6.61
C THR A 77 1.06 -1.69 -5.13
N VAL A 78 1.94 -0.96 -4.45
CA VAL A 78 1.91 -0.74 -3.02
C VAL A 78 2.39 0.68 -2.74
N MET A 79 1.72 1.39 -1.85
CA MET A 79 2.06 2.73 -1.43
C MET A 79 2.64 2.69 -0.02
N LEU A 80 3.83 3.26 0.14
CA LEU A 80 4.48 3.48 1.43
C LEU A 80 4.31 4.96 1.79
N MET A 81 3.73 5.23 2.95
CA MET A 81 3.48 6.57 3.47
C MET A 81 4.29 6.78 4.74
N PHE A 82 5.02 7.90 4.84
CA PHE A 82 5.81 8.22 6.01
C PHE A 82 5.00 9.04 7.01
N ALA A 83 5.12 8.70 8.29
CA ALA A 83 4.48 9.47 9.35
C ALA A 83 5.05 10.91 9.39
N HIS A 84 4.17 11.89 9.57
CA HIS A 84 4.57 13.31 9.59
C HIS A 84 4.76 13.85 11.02
N GLN A 85 4.32 13.09 12.04
CA GLN A 85 4.39 13.52 13.42
C GLN A 85 5.86 13.57 13.88
N PRO A 86 6.32 14.68 14.50
CA PRO A 86 7.71 14.81 14.96
C PRO A 86 8.17 13.72 15.92
N ASN A 87 7.23 13.12 16.66
CA ASN A 87 7.51 12.02 17.59
C ASN A 87 7.44 10.62 16.96
N ALA A 88 7.14 10.53 15.66
CA ALA A 88 7.03 9.25 14.95
C ALA A 88 7.87 9.18 13.67
N PRO A 89 9.10 9.73 13.60
CA PRO A 89 9.89 9.76 12.37
C PRO A 89 10.32 8.37 11.91
N HIS A 90 10.26 7.38 12.78
CA HIS A 90 10.60 5.98 12.54
C HIS A 90 9.45 5.15 11.95
N ARG A 91 8.26 5.73 11.79
CA ARG A 91 7.04 5.00 11.41
C ARG A 91 6.65 5.27 9.95
N GLY A 92 6.15 4.24 9.31
CA GLY A 92 5.48 4.31 8.01
C GLY A 92 4.19 3.50 8.00
N GLU A 93 3.41 3.67 6.95
CA GLU A 93 2.15 2.97 6.73
C GLU A 93 2.10 2.41 5.31
N ILE A 94 1.57 1.21 5.16
CA ILE A 94 1.33 0.57 3.87
C ILE A 94 -0.12 0.79 3.45
N GLY A 95 -0.29 1.24 2.23
CA GLY A 95 -1.61 1.38 1.62
C GLY A 95 -1.62 0.99 0.16
N LYS A 96 -2.80 0.87 -0.42
CA LYS A 96 -3.01 0.57 -1.85
C LYS A 96 -2.16 -0.63 -2.33
N MET A 97 -2.14 -1.67 -1.49
CA MET A 97 -1.52 -2.96 -1.80
C MET A 97 -2.47 -3.72 -2.73
N LEU A 98 -2.27 -3.61 -4.02
CA LEU A 98 -3.17 -4.09 -5.05
C LEU A 98 -2.43 -4.99 -6.04
N VAL A 99 -3.08 -6.05 -6.49
CA VAL A 99 -2.64 -6.87 -7.62
C VAL A 99 -3.82 -7.06 -8.56
N HIS A 100 -3.67 -6.64 -9.81
CA HIS A 100 -4.68 -6.79 -10.86
C HIS A 100 -5.09 -8.26 -11.00
N SER A 101 -6.38 -8.52 -11.20
CA SER A 101 -6.95 -9.87 -11.26
C SER A 101 -6.22 -10.78 -12.26
N ARG A 102 -5.82 -10.25 -13.43
CA ARG A 102 -5.07 -10.98 -14.46
C ARG A 102 -3.70 -11.51 -14.02
N ALA A 103 -3.15 -10.97 -12.93
CA ALA A 103 -1.80 -11.30 -12.44
C ALA A 103 -1.77 -11.91 -11.03
N ARG A 104 -2.94 -12.17 -10.42
CA ARG A 104 -3.04 -12.79 -9.08
C ARG A 104 -2.47 -14.21 -9.06
N ARG A 105 -2.19 -14.71 -7.87
CA ARG A 105 -1.68 -16.08 -7.61
C ARG A 105 -0.28 -16.36 -8.18
N ARG A 106 0.47 -15.31 -8.55
CA ARG A 106 1.86 -15.36 -9.05
C ARG A 106 2.89 -14.89 -8.01
N GLY A 107 2.52 -14.77 -6.73
CA GLY A 107 3.40 -14.31 -5.65
C GLY A 107 3.70 -12.79 -5.67
N ILE A 108 3.08 -12.02 -6.56
CA ILE A 108 3.34 -10.59 -6.74
C ILE A 108 3.09 -9.80 -5.46
N GLY A 109 1.99 -10.08 -4.75
CA GLY A 109 1.67 -9.39 -3.51
C GLY A 109 2.76 -9.51 -2.46
N ARG A 110 3.32 -10.71 -2.26
CA ARG A 110 4.46 -10.93 -1.35
C ARG A 110 5.68 -10.12 -1.78
N ARG A 111 6.01 -10.11 -3.07
CA ARG A 111 7.17 -9.38 -3.62
C ARG A 111 7.01 -7.87 -3.47
N LEU A 112 5.82 -7.32 -3.73
CA LEU A 112 5.51 -5.91 -3.51
C LEU A 112 5.67 -5.52 -2.04
N LEU A 113 5.13 -6.33 -1.13
CA LEU A 113 5.23 -6.08 0.30
C LEU A 113 6.68 -6.10 0.79
N GLN A 114 7.48 -7.08 0.37
CA GLN A 114 8.91 -7.16 0.68
C GLN A 114 9.69 -5.95 0.13
N ALA A 115 9.36 -5.49 -1.08
CA ALA A 115 9.97 -4.30 -1.65
C ALA A 115 9.62 -3.02 -0.86
N ALA A 116 8.37 -2.90 -0.39
CA ALA A 116 7.96 -1.79 0.46
C ALA A 116 8.64 -1.83 1.84
N GLU A 117 8.79 -3.00 2.43
CA GLU A 117 9.54 -3.19 3.68
C GLU A 117 11.02 -2.77 3.52
N ALA A 118 11.68 -3.20 2.44
CA ALA A 118 13.05 -2.82 2.13
C ALA A 118 13.20 -1.30 1.88
N ALA A 119 12.26 -0.71 1.14
CA ALA A 119 12.23 0.74 0.89
C ALA A 119 12.03 1.54 2.19
N ALA A 120 11.17 1.07 3.09
CA ALA A 120 10.97 1.67 4.40
C ALA A 120 12.25 1.63 5.25
N GLN A 121 12.94 0.50 5.29
CA GLN A 121 14.23 0.37 5.99
C GLN A 121 15.29 1.30 5.40
N ALA A 122 15.40 1.37 4.08
CA ALA A 122 16.32 2.29 3.39
C ALA A 122 16.02 3.77 3.71
N ALA A 123 14.73 4.10 3.96
CA ALA A 123 14.30 5.42 4.40
C ALA A 123 14.39 5.62 5.93
N GLY A 124 15.03 4.71 6.67
CA GLY A 124 15.20 4.80 8.13
C GLY A 124 13.94 4.52 8.94
N ARG A 125 12.94 3.85 8.36
CA ARG A 125 11.72 3.46 9.09
C ARG A 125 11.92 2.09 9.73
N THR A 126 11.59 1.98 11.00
CA THR A 126 11.75 0.74 11.78
C THR A 126 10.42 0.08 12.13
N LEU A 127 9.31 0.80 11.96
CA LEU A 127 7.96 0.32 12.23
C LEU A 127 7.04 0.63 11.06
N LEU A 128 6.35 -0.39 10.56
CA LEU A 128 5.28 -0.26 9.59
C LEU A 128 3.94 -0.66 10.19
N MET A 129 2.88 0.01 9.74
CA MET A 129 1.50 -0.29 10.10
C MET A 129 0.67 -0.43 8.83
N LEU A 130 -0.42 -1.17 8.93
CA LEU A 130 -1.46 -1.24 7.91
C LEU A 130 -2.77 -1.73 8.52
N ASP A 131 -3.83 -1.52 7.78
CA ASP A 131 -5.14 -2.09 8.05
C ASP A 131 -5.71 -2.76 6.80
N THR A 132 -6.64 -3.68 7.01
CA THR A 132 -7.33 -4.37 5.92
C THR A 132 -8.68 -4.90 6.37
N GLU A 133 -9.59 -5.13 5.44
CA GLU A 133 -10.86 -5.80 5.74
C GLU A 133 -10.60 -7.20 6.30
N THR A 134 -11.25 -7.51 7.42
CA THR A 134 -11.16 -8.83 8.08
C THR A 134 -11.68 -9.93 7.15
N GLY A 135 -10.96 -11.03 7.04
CA GLY A 135 -11.27 -12.17 6.17
C GLY A 135 -10.84 -11.98 4.72
N SER A 136 -10.22 -10.84 4.37
CA SER A 136 -9.75 -10.57 3.02
C SER A 136 -8.53 -11.37 2.61
N ALA A 137 -8.27 -11.45 1.30
CA ALA A 137 -7.02 -12.02 0.79
C ALA A 137 -5.78 -11.25 1.25
N GLY A 138 -5.93 -9.92 1.50
CA GLY A 138 -4.89 -9.08 2.07
C GLY A 138 -4.53 -9.51 3.49
N GLU A 139 -5.52 -9.77 4.34
CA GLU A 139 -5.29 -10.25 5.71
C GLU A 139 -4.45 -11.54 5.72
N HIS A 140 -4.81 -12.51 4.89
CA HIS A 140 -4.05 -13.75 4.75
C HIS A 140 -2.61 -13.52 4.26
N LEU A 141 -2.43 -12.58 3.31
CA LEU A 141 -1.10 -12.21 2.81
C LEU A 141 -0.23 -11.64 3.94
N TYR A 142 -0.75 -10.69 4.71
CA TYR A 142 0.00 -10.03 5.78
C TYR A 142 0.41 -11.02 6.88
N ARG A 143 -0.49 -11.88 7.34
CA ARG A 143 -0.16 -12.97 8.29
C ARG A 143 0.96 -13.86 7.76
N ASN A 144 0.87 -14.29 6.49
CA ASN A 144 1.86 -15.16 5.85
C ASN A 144 3.21 -14.46 5.56
N CYS A 145 3.26 -13.12 5.66
CA CYS A 145 4.47 -12.33 5.54
C CYS A 145 5.03 -11.87 6.90
N GLY A 146 4.53 -12.43 8.00
CA GLY A 146 5.05 -12.18 9.36
C GLY A 146 4.62 -10.83 9.96
N TRP A 147 3.52 -10.25 9.47
CA TRP A 147 2.89 -9.11 10.12
C TRP A 147 2.10 -9.55 11.34
N ILE A 148 2.14 -8.74 12.38
CA ILE A 148 1.52 -9.04 13.69
C ILE A 148 0.20 -8.28 13.77
N GLU A 149 -0.89 -9.03 13.95
CA GLU A 149 -2.19 -8.45 14.27
C GLU A 149 -2.17 -7.88 15.68
N PHE A 150 -2.68 -6.67 15.85
CA PHE A 150 -2.81 -6.06 17.17
C PHE A 150 -4.26 -5.67 17.54
N GLY A 151 -5.20 -5.84 16.64
CA GLY A 151 -6.59 -5.64 16.96
C GLY A 151 -7.52 -5.66 15.77
N GLN A 152 -8.82 -5.77 16.07
CA GLN A 152 -9.91 -5.69 15.10
C GLN A 152 -10.93 -4.68 15.57
N VAL A 153 -11.45 -3.88 14.64
CA VAL A 153 -12.48 -2.87 14.92
C VAL A 153 -13.74 -3.20 14.11
N PRO A 154 -14.83 -3.64 14.78
CA PRO A 154 -16.12 -3.80 14.12
C PRO A 154 -16.66 -2.44 13.69
N GLY A 155 -17.26 -2.37 12.50
CA GLY A 155 -17.88 -1.14 12.01
C GLY A 155 -16.91 -0.04 11.60
N HIS A 156 -15.62 -0.36 11.43
CA HIS A 156 -14.58 0.62 11.09
C HIS A 156 -14.81 1.28 9.72
N SER A 157 -15.27 0.51 8.74
CA SER A 157 -15.53 1.00 7.40
C SER A 157 -16.69 0.26 6.76
N PHE A 158 -17.23 0.82 5.68
CA PHE A 158 -18.14 0.07 4.81
C PHE A 158 -17.33 -0.79 3.84
N THR A 159 -17.84 -1.99 3.58
CA THR A 159 -17.37 -2.83 2.48
C THR A 159 -17.75 -2.20 1.13
N THR A 160 -17.17 -2.65 0.05
CA THR A 160 -17.42 -2.11 -1.29
C THR A 160 -18.91 -2.18 -1.67
N ASP A 161 -19.65 -3.18 -1.20
CA ASP A 161 -21.10 -3.35 -1.40
C ASP A 161 -21.97 -2.60 -0.38
N GLY A 162 -21.38 -1.76 0.47
CA GLY A 162 -22.09 -0.88 1.41
C GLY A 162 -22.50 -1.51 2.75
N ARG A 163 -22.09 -2.75 3.04
CA ARG A 163 -22.32 -3.36 4.35
C ARG A 163 -21.32 -2.80 5.37
N ILE A 164 -21.68 -2.82 6.65
CA ILE A 164 -20.74 -2.49 7.74
C ILE A 164 -19.69 -3.59 7.84
N GLY A 165 -18.42 -3.22 7.65
CA GLY A 165 -17.28 -4.12 7.68
C GLY A 165 -16.53 -4.11 9.01
N ARG A 166 -15.66 -5.08 9.17
CA ARG A 166 -14.67 -5.15 10.25
C ARG A 166 -13.28 -4.97 9.65
N THR A 167 -12.42 -4.24 10.34
CA THR A 167 -11.05 -4.01 9.91
C THR A 167 -10.08 -4.65 10.90
N THR A 168 -9.09 -5.35 10.35
CA THR A 168 -7.97 -5.92 11.11
C THR A 168 -6.75 -5.04 10.93
N PHE A 169 -6.11 -4.68 12.03
CA PHE A 169 -4.93 -3.82 12.09
C PHE A 169 -3.67 -4.66 12.33
N PHE A 170 -2.63 -4.33 11.59
CA PHE A 170 -1.33 -5.01 11.65
C PHE A 170 -0.18 -4.03 11.83
N TYR A 171 0.89 -4.53 12.43
CA TYR A 171 2.18 -3.87 12.42
C TYR A 171 3.30 -4.85 12.08
N LYS A 172 4.42 -4.31 11.64
CA LYS A 172 5.68 -5.05 11.47
C LYS A 172 6.84 -4.20 11.92
N GLN A 173 7.62 -4.73 12.85
CA GLN A 173 8.88 -4.14 13.26
C GLN A 173 9.98 -4.61 12.31
N LEU A 174 10.66 -3.66 11.67
CA LEU A 174 11.68 -3.93 10.65
C LEU A 174 13.09 -3.95 11.24
N ALA A 175 13.31 -3.23 12.35
CA ALA A 175 14.56 -3.18 13.10
C ALA A 175 14.27 -2.81 14.55
N GLU A 176 15.26 -2.96 15.43
CA GLU A 176 15.16 -2.50 16.82
C GLU A 176 14.91 -0.99 16.90
N LEU A 177 14.07 -0.59 17.84
CA LEU A 177 13.80 0.82 18.13
C LEU A 177 15.00 1.40 18.89
N ILE A 178 15.72 2.31 18.24
CA ILE A 178 16.78 3.07 18.87
C ILE A 178 16.14 4.35 19.42
N PRO A 179 16.23 4.62 20.75
CA PRO A 179 15.70 5.86 21.29
C PRO A 179 16.33 7.09 20.65
N LEU A 180 15.51 8.09 20.33
CA LEU A 180 16.02 9.40 19.92
C LEU A 180 16.81 9.99 21.07
N ARG A 181 18.08 10.36 20.83
CA ARG A 181 18.83 11.13 21.82
C ARG A 181 18.17 12.51 21.93
N PRO A 182 17.86 12.99 23.15
CA PRO A 182 17.42 14.37 23.31
C PRO A 182 18.47 15.30 22.70
N SER A 183 18.05 16.28 21.91
CA SER A 183 18.94 17.36 21.49
C SER A 183 19.49 18.01 22.76
N ALA A 184 20.80 18.18 22.86
CA ALA A 184 21.37 18.94 23.97
C ALA A 184 20.71 20.34 23.99
N PRO A 185 20.32 20.85 25.18
CA PRO A 185 19.80 22.21 25.25
C PRO A 185 20.88 23.17 24.72
N ALA A 186 20.44 24.12 23.88
CA ALA A 186 21.29 25.16 23.32
C ALA A 186 21.75 26.14 24.44
#